data_4e8bea53591a251201008f5a6570b5a2
#
_entry.id   4e8bea53591a251201008f5a6570b5a2
#
_cell.length_a   1.000
_cell.length_b   1.000
_cell.length_c   1.000
_cell.angle_alpha   90.00
_cell.angle_beta   90.00
_cell.angle_gamma   90.00
#
_symmetry.space_group_name_H-M   'P 1'
#
loop_
_entity.id
_entity.type
_entity.pdbx_description
1 polymer ?
#
loop_
_entity_poly.entity_id
_entity_poly.type
_entity_poly.pdbx_seq_one_letter_code
_entity_poly.pdbx_strand_id
1 'polypeptide(L)'
;MKALLFGVTAVLVSLNVLAQDGGALGNNTGIVTRPSKYSVIETMDRVEAGAKGVGANIFARIDYQEMSKKVKVDIRPNQLLIFGRGAGGPYIIKEAPLAGIDIPFKALVWEDSQGKVWVSYTNGSFIDKRYAVKGAASFVKNIDETIEKIVGEALK
;
A
#
# COMPACT_ATOMS: atom_id res chain seq x y z
N MET A 1 54.07 27.43 -34.17
CA MET A 1 53.22 26.23 -34.00
C MET A 1 52.59 26.33 -32.63
N LYS A 2 51.30 26.68 -32.56
CA LYS A 2 50.53 26.78 -31.29
C LYS A 2 49.69 25.51 -31.18
N ALA A 3 49.93 24.70 -30.15
CA ALA A 3 49.14 23.53 -29.85
C ALA A 3 47.90 23.96 -29.04
N LEU A 4 46.70 23.71 -29.58
CA LEU A 4 45.43 23.86 -28.86
C LEU A 4 45.22 22.57 -28.04
N LEU A 5 45.19 22.68 -26.71
CA LEU A 5 44.68 21.63 -25.84
C LEU A 5 43.15 21.77 -25.77
N PHE A 6 42.43 20.77 -26.29
CA PHE A 6 41.00 20.60 -26.04
C PHE A 6 40.81 19.88 -24.70
N GLY A 7 40.38 20.62 -23.72
CA GLY A 7 39.95 20.03 -22.45
C GLY A 7 38.56 19.39 -22.61
N VAL A 8 38.50 18.06 -22.48
CA VAL A 8 37.22 17.33 -22.40
C VAL A 8 36.70 17.45 -20.97
N THR A 9 35.70 18.29 -20.76
CA THR A 9 35.01 18.38 -19.50
C THR A 9 33.97 17.24 -19.45
N ALA A 10 34.29 16.18 -18.70
CA ALA A 10 33.34 15.11 -18.41
C ALA A 10 32.25 15.64 -17.47
N VAL A 11 31.07 15.89 -18.01
CA VAL A 11 29.88 16.17 -17.20
C VAL A 11 29.42 14.85 -16.58
N LEU A 12 29.74 14.63 -15.32
CA LEU A 12 29.15 13.58 -14.50
C LEU A 12 27.68 13.94 -14.25
N VAL A 13 26.78 13.42 -15.07
CA VAL A 13 25.35 13.41 -14.76
C VAL A 13 25.14 12.39 -13.66
N SER A 14 25.12 12.84 -12.41
CA SER A 14 24.64 12.03 -11.30
C SER A 14 23.14 11.77 -11.52
N LEU A 15 22.80 10.57 -11.98
CA LEU A 15 21.43 10.05 -11.88
C LEU A 15 21.10 9.96 -10.38
N ASN A 16 20.42 10.95 -9.85
CA ASN A 16 19.69 10.80 -8.60
C ASN A 16 18.55 9.81 -8.87
N VAL A 17 18.82 8.52 -8.64
CA VAL A 17 17.76 7.55 -8.42
C VAL A 17 17.08 8.03 -7.13
N LEU A 18 15.95 8.70 -7.29
CA LEU A 18 15.05 9.00 -6.18
C LEU A 18 14.63 7.64 -5.61
N ALA A 19 15.33 7.22 -4.53
CA ALA A 19 14.84 6.14 -3.70
C ALA A 19 13.41 6.52 -3.33
N GLN A 20 12.45 5.67 -3.67
CA GLN A 20 11.07 5.82 -3.21
C GLN A 20 11.09 5.53 -1.71
N ASP A 21 11.51 6.54 -0.94
CA ASP A 21 11.33 6.55 0.50
C ASP A 21 9.82 6.51 0.75
N GLY A 22 9.35 5.56 1.57
CA GLY A 22 7.93 5.31 1.87
C GLY A 22 7.14 6.49 2.46
N GLY A 23 7.63 7.72 2.32
CA GLY A 23 7.10 8.92 2.94
C GLY A 23 6.45 9.96 2.02
N ALA A 24 6.51 9.83 0.70
CA ALA A 24 6.05 10.93 -0.17
C ALA A 24 5.29 10.49 -1.42
N LEU A 25 4.26 9.68 -1.25
CA LEU A 25 3.19 9.69 -2.25
C LEU A 25 2.37 10.94 -1.99
N GLY A 26 2.29 11.83 -3.00
CA GLY A 26 1.61 13.12 -2.88
C GLY A 26 0.22 13.00 -2.26
N ASN A 27 -0.22 13.99 -1.53
CA ASN A 27 -1.42 14.07 -0.68
C ASN A 27 -2.76 13.70 -1.36
N ASN A 28 -2.75 13.23 -2.60
CA ASN A 28 -3.96 12.97 -3.39
C ASN A 28 -4.15 11.51 -3.84
N THR A 29 -3.32 10.58 -3.36
CA THR A 29 -3.41 9.17 -3.76
C THR A 29 -4.37 8.35 -2.89
N GLY A 30 -4.77 8.87 -1.74
CA GLY A 30 -5.54 8.14 -0.74
C GLY A 30 -4.78 7.00 -0.06
N ILE A 31 -3.47 6.88 -0.31
CA ILE A 31 -2.64 5.87 0.31
C ILE A 31 -2.11 6.39 1.65
N VAL A 32 -2.36 5.64 2.70
CA VAL A 32 -1.79 5.84 4.04
C VAL A 32 -0.67 4.83 4.22
N THR A 33 0.51 5.29 4.68
CA THR A 33 1.67 4.43 4.94
C THR A 33 2.15 4.63 6.37
N ARG A 34 2.39 3.52 7.09
CA ARG A 34 2.84 3.50 8.48
C ARG A 34 4.05 2.58 8.65
N PRO A 35 5.06 2.97 9.43
CA PRO A 35 6.22 2.14 9.69
C PRO A 35 5.87 0.98 10.63
N SER A 36 6.51 -0.17 10.40
CA SER A 36 6.49 -1.32 11.31
C SER A 36 7.87 -1.57 11.90
N LYS A 37 7.91 -2.04 13.14
CA LYS A 37 9.13 -2.51 13.82
C LYS A 37 9.38 -4.01 13.61
N TYR A 38 8.45 -4.70 12.99
CA TYR A 38 8.48 -6.15 12.76
C TYR A 38 8.89 -6.47 11.34
N SER A 39 9.23 -7.73 11.06
CA SER A 39 9.44 -8.21 9.69
C SER A 39 8.17 -8.10 8.84
N VAL A 40 8.30 -8.19 7.50
CA VAL A 40 7.14 -8.19 6.60
C VAL A 40 6.17 -9.32 6.94
N ILE A 41 6.69 -10.53 7.18
CA ILE A 41 5.86 -11.71 7.50
C ILE A 41 5.11 -11.48 8.82
N GLU A 42 5.80 -11.10 9.88
CA GLU A 42 5.18 -10.88 11.19
C GLU A 42 4.18 -9.73 11.16
N THR A 43 4.51 -8.63 10.47
CA THR A 43 3.59 -7.50 10.31
C THR A 43 2.32 -7.95 9.57
N MET A 44 2.46 -8.72 8.50
CA MET A 44 1.32 -9.23 7.73
C MET A 44 0.46 -10.18 8.56
N ASP A 45 1.06 -11.06 9.35
CA ASP A 45 0.34 -11.97 10.25
C ASP A 45 -0.49 -11.19 11.27
N ARG A 46 0.07 -10.12 11.83
CA ARG A 46 -0.63 -9.23 12.77
C ARG A 46 -1.78 -8.47 12.11
N VAL A 47 -1.59 -7.95 10.90
CA VAL A 47 -2.65 -7.28 10.13
C VAL A 47 -3.77 -8.26 9.80
N GLU A 48 -3.44 -9.48 9.38
CA GLU A 48 -4.43 -10.53 9.10
C GLU A 48 -5.21 -10.93 10.35
N ALA A 49 -4.53 -11.11 11.48
CA ALA A 49 -5.17 -11.40 12.76
C ALA A 49 -6.10 -10.26 13.18
N GLY A 50 -5.68 -9.00 13.05
CA GLY A 50 -6.51 -7.83 13.31
C GLY A 50 -7.75 -7.76 12.41
N ALA A 51 -7.61 -8.07 11.13
CA ALA A 51 -8.72 -8.13 10.18
C ALA A 51 -9.75 -9.21 10.58
N LYS A 52 -9.27 -10.42 10.91
CA LYS A 52 -10.12 -11.51 11.43
C LYS A 52 -10.79 -11.11 12.74
N GLY A 53 -10.08 -10.45 13.65
CA GLY A 53 -10.57 -10.00 14.95
C GLY A 53 -11.75 -9.00 14.86
N VAL A 54 -11.86 -8.23 13.78
CA VAL A 54 -13.02 -7.36 13.51
C VAL A 54 -14.08 -8.04 12.65
N GLY A 55 -13.98 -9.36 12.41
CA GLY A 55 -14.94 -10.14 11.62
C GLY A 55 -14.82 -9.90 10.11
N ALA A 56 -13.66 -9.53 9.59
CA ALA A 56 -13.43 -9.48 8.16
C ALA A 56 -13.11 -10.88 7.60
N ASN A 57 -13.59 -11.12 6.38
CA ASN A 57 -13.19 -12.27 5.57
C ASN A 57 -11.85 -11.96 4.91
N ILE A 58 -10.95 -12.93 4.90
CA ILE A 58 -9.73 -12.89 4.11
C ILE A 58 -10.01 -13.55 2.76
N PHE A 59 -9.85 -12.79 1.68
CA PHE A 59 -10.07 -13.28 0.32
C PHE A 59 -8.78 -13.82 -0.30
N ALA A 60 -7.66 -13.15 -0.07
CA ALA A 60 -6.36 -13.61 -0.52
C ALA A 60 -5.22 -12.99 0.30
N ARG A 61 -4.12 -13.73 0.41
CA ARG A 61 -2.81 -13.23 0.81
C ARG A 61 -1.84 -13.59 -0.31
N ILE A 62 -1.21 -12.59 -0.89
CA ILE A 62 -0.33 -12.71 -2.04
C ILE A 62 1.09 -12.36 -1.59
N ASP A 63 2.04 -13.26 -1.85
CA ASP A 63 3.45 -13.03 -1.62
C ASP A 63 4.12 -12.71 -2.97
N TYR A 64 4.42 -11.44 -3.19
CA TYR A 64 5.05 -10.98 -4.43
C TYR A 64 6.51 -11.42 -4.53
N GLN A 65 7.21 -11.58 -3.40
CA GLN A 65 8.58 -12.07 -3.41
C GLN A 65 8.62 -13.54 -3.87
N GLU A 66 7.73 -14.39 -3.38
CA GLU A 66 7.63 -15.76 -3.85
C GLU A 66 7.23 -15.85 -5.33
N MET A 67 6.33 -14.97 -5.77
CA MET A 67 5.96 -14.90 -7.19
C MET A 67 7.13 -14.47 -8.07
N SER A 68 7.94 -13.52 -7.63
CA SER A 68 9.07 -12.98 -8.39
C SER A 68 10.18 -14.01 -8.61
N LYS A 69 10.39 -14.93 -7.66
CA LYS A 69 11.35 -16.03 -7.79
C LYS A 69 11.07 -16.90 -9.03
N LYS A 70 9.79 -17.11 -9.37
CA LYS A 70 9.39 -17.93 -10.52
C LYS A 70 9.83 -17.32 -11.86
N VAL A 71 9.96 -16.00 -11.91
CA VAL A 71 10.40 -15.26 -13.10
C VAL A 71 11.82 -14.69 -12.97
N LYS A 72 12.55 -15.13 -11.95
CA LYS A 72 13.95 -14.75 -11.67
C LYS A 72 14.15 -13.23 -11.52
N VAL A 73 13.16 -12.53 -10.97
CA VAL A 73 13.25 -11.13 -10.58
C VAL A 73 13.45 -11.08 -9.08
N ASP A 74 14.49 -10.38 -8.63
CA ASP A 74 14.76 -10.19 -7.21
C ASP A 74 14.01 -8.95 -6.71
N ILE A 75 13.07 -9.15 -5.79
CA ILE A 75 12.37 -8.08 -5.08
C ILE A 75 12.48 -8.29 -3.58
N ARG A 76 12.45 -7.20 -2.83
CA ARG A 76 12.40 -7.24 -1.37
C ARG A 76 11.10 -7.86 -0.88
N PRO A 77 11.04 -8.33 0.38
CA PRO A 77 9.82 -8.84 0.98
C PRO A 77 8.63 -7.90 0.74
N ASN A 78 7.56 -8.45 0.20
CA ASN A 78 6.38 -7.67 -0.20
C ASN A 78 5.16 -8.59 -0.24
N GLN A 79 4.16 -8.32 0.61
CA GLN A 79 2.94 -9.12 0.71
C GLN A 79 1.70 -8.26 0.67
N LEU A 80 0.66 -8.72 0.00
CA LEU A 80 -0.64 -8.08 -0.10
C LEU A 80 -1.71 -8.93 0.59
N LEU A 81 -2.49 -8.33 1.48
CA LEU A 81 -3.70 -8.92 2.03
C LEU A 81 -4.93 -8.27 1.38
N ILE A 82 -5.85 -9.11 0.90
CA ILE A 82 -7.16 -8.68 0.39
C ILE A 82 -8.22 -9.16 1.38
N PHE A 83 -8.96 -8.22 1.97
CA PHE A 83 -9.91 -8.52 3.03
C PHE A 83 -11.09 -7.56 3.04
N GLY A 84 -12.19 -7.95 3.68
CA GLY A 84 -13.35 -7.10 3.81
C GLY A 84 -14.50 -7.73 4.58
N ARG A 85 -15.40 -6.89 5.10
CA ARG A 85 -16.63 -7.37 5.74
C ARG A 85 -17.72 -7.49 4.68
N GLY A 86 -18.28 -8.68 4.53
CA GLY A 86 -19.24 -9.01 3.47
C GLY A 86 -20.48 -8.12 3.39
N ALA A 87 -20.85 -7.43 4.49
CA ALA A 87 -22.04 -6.58 4.53
C ALA A 87 -21.85 -5.19 3.88
N GLY A 88 -20.61 -4.68 3.80
CA GLY A 88 -20.37 -3.29 3.38
C GLY A 88 -20.17 -3.11 1.87
N GLY A 89 -19.44 -4.02 1.25
CA GLY A 89 -19.13 -3.95 -0.17
C GLY A 89 -20.33 -3.85 -1.08
N PRO A 90 -21.38 -4.68 -0.91
CA PRO A 90 -22.58 -4.62 -1.74
C PRO A 90 -23.31 -3.27 -1.73
N TYR A 91 -23.32 -2.57 -0.59
CA TYR A 91 -23.94 -1.23 -0.54
C TYR A 91 -23.19 -0.20 -1.37
N ILE A 92 -21.86 -0.22 -1.32
CA ILE A 92 -21.04 0.67 -2.15
C ILE A 92 -21.22 0.33 -3.62
N ILE A 93 -21.14 -0.96 -3.99
CA ILE A 93 -21.25 -1.42 -5.39
C ILE A 93 -22.64 -1.10 -5.95
N LYS A 94 -23.69 -1.18 -5.14
CA LYS A 94 -25.04 -0.80 -5.56
C LYS A 94 -25.12 0.65 -5.99
N GLU A 95 -24.51 1.57 -5.24
CA GLU A 95 -24.54 3.01 -5.52
C GLU A 95 -23.48 3.44 -6.55
N ALA A 96 -22.34 2.76 -6.55
CA ALA A 96 -21.18 3.05 -7.41
C ALA A 96 -20.53 1.74 -7.88
N PRO A 97 -21.04 1.10 -8.95
CA PRO A 97 -20.56 -0.22 -9.41
C PRO A 97 -19.04 -0.26 -9.71
N LEU A 98 -18.48 0.83 -10.22
CA LEU A 98 -17.04 0.93 -10.50
C LEU A 98 -16.16 0.86 -9.25
N ALA A 99 -16.70 1.15 -8.07
CA ALA A 99 -15.96 1.01 -6.81
C ALA A 99 -15.54 -0.46 -6.54
N GLY A 100 -16.16 -1.42 -7.22
CA GLY A 100 -15.75 -2.82 -7.19
C GLY A 100 -14.32 -3.08 -7.66
N ILE A 101 -13.66 -2.11 -8.33
CA ILE A 101 -12.23 -2.18 -8.67
C ILE A 101 -11.36 -2.02 -7.42
N ASP A 102 -11.75 -1.13 -6.50
CA ASP A 102 -10.95 -0.80 -5.32
C ASP A 102 -11.35 -1.61 -4.07
N ILE A 103 -12.54 -2.18 -4.05
CA ILE A 103 -12.98 -3.09 -2.98
C ILE A 103 -12.96 -4.54 -3.48
N PRO A 104 -12.64 -5.52 -2.62
CA PRO A 104 -12.35 -5.43 -1.18
C PRO A 104 -11.09 -4.62 -0.85
N PHE A 105 -10.93 -4.27 0.46
CA PHE A 105 -9.75 -3.53 0.93
C PHE A 105 -8.48 -4.33 0.78
N LYS A 106 -7.39 -3.58 0.67
CA LYS A 106 -6.06 -4.15 0.49
C LYS A 106 -5.10 -3.48 1.47
N ALA A 107 -4.29 -4.28 2.14
CA ALA A 107 -3.15 -3.83 2.93
C ALA A 107 -1.89 -4.45 2.33
N LEU A 108 -0.93 -3.60 1.97
CA LEU A 108 0.38 -4.00 1.49
C LEU A 108 1.37 -3.87 2.65
N VAL A 109 2.12 -4.94 2.94
CA VAL A 109 3.27 -4.89 3.84
C VAL A 109 4.52 -5.12 3.01
N TRP A 110 5.48 -4.18 3.10
CA TRP A 110 6.63 -4.18 2.21
C TRP A 110 7.87 -3.59 2.87
N GLU A 111 9.04 -4.01 2.38
CA GLU A 111 10.35 -3.54 2.82
C GLU A 111 10.95 -2.60 1.79
N ASP A 112 11.42 -1.43 2.23
CA ASP A 112 12.08 -0.45 1.38
C ASP A 112 13.57 -0.78 1.13
N SER A 113 14.24 0.07 0.35
CA SER A 113 15.65 -0.11 0.01
C SER A 113 16.60 -0.02 1.20
N GLN A 114 16.13 0.53 2.33
CA GLN A 114 16.90 0.66 3.57
C GLN A 114 16.63 -0.47 4.56
N GLY A 115 15.76 -1.44 4.20
CA GLY A 115 15.36 -2.54 5.06
C GLY A 115 14.28 -2.16 6.07
N LYS A 116 13.64 -1.00 5.91
CA LYS A 116 12.56 -0.57 6.79
C LYS A 116 11.23 -1.14 6.29
N VAL A 117 10.43 -1.65 7.20
CA VAL A 117 9.13 -2.26 6.90
C VAL A 117 7.99 -1.25 7.05
N TRP A 118 7.07 -1.30 6.12
CA TRP A 118 5.93 -0.40 6.01
C TRP A 118 4.62 -1.16 5.79
N VAL A 119 3.53 -0.61 6.31
CA VAL A 119 2.16 -1.00 5.96
C VAL A 119 1.51 0.13 5.19
N SER A 120 1.00 -0.19 3.99
CA SER A 120 0.31 0.78 3.13
C SER A 120 -1.09 0.29 2.79
N TYR A 121 -2.07 1.19 2.81
CA TYR A 121 -3.47 0.89 2.46
C TYR A 121 -4.17 2.12 1.90
N THR A 122 -5.24 1.92 1.15
CA THR A 122 -6.10 3.02 0.67
C THR A 122 -7.15 3.33 1.72
N ASN A 123 -7.31 4.62 2.07
CA ASN A 123 -8.37 5.04 2.98
C ASN A 123 -9.74 5.06 2.29
N GLY A 124 -10.81 4.90 3.08
CA GLY A 124 -12.18 4.87 2.55
C GLY A 124 -12.63 6.21 2.00
N SER A 125 -12.14 7.31 2.56
CA SER A 125 -12.45 8.66 2.07
C SER A 125 -11.97 8.91 0.64
N PHE A 126 -10.90 8.24 0.20
CA PHE A 126 -10.45 8.28 -1.19
C PHE A 126 -11.42 7.54 -2.13
N ILE A 127 -11.96 6.40 -1.69
CA ILE A 127 -12.94 5.63 -2.45
C ILE A 127 -14.21 6.46 -2.66
N ASP A 128 -14.70 7.11 -1.59
CA ASP A 128 -15.84 8.01 -1.68
C ASP A 128 -15.60 9.16 -2.68
N LYS A 129 -14.43 9.81 -2.57
CA LYS A 129 -14.04 10.91 -3.45
C LYS A 129 -13.92 10.47 -4.91
N ARG A 130 -13.39 9.27 -5.15
CA ARG A 130 -13.15 8.72 -6.49
C ARG A 130 -14.44 8.33 -7.19
N TYR A 131 -15.39 7.76 -6.45
CA TYR A 131 -16.60 7.16 -7.01
C TYR A 131 -17.88 7.92 -6.68
N ALA A 132 -17.80 9.01 -5.90
CA ALA A 132 -18.93 9.84 -5.49
C ALA A 132 -20.09 9.01 -4.92
N VAL A 133 -19.79 8.11 -3.96
CA VAL A 133 -20.76 7.16 -3.39
C VAL A 133 -21.83 7.91 -2.59
N LYS A 134 -23.05 7.95 -3.10
CA LYS A 134 -24.16 8.66 -2.44
C LYS A 134 -24.51 8.02 -1.10
N GLY A 135 -24.61 8.86 -0.05
CA GLY A 135 -25.01 8.41 1.31
C GLY A 135 -23.91 7.62 2.06
N ALA A 136 -22.67 7.57 1.54
CA ALA A 136 -21.61 6.75 2.11
C ALA A 136 -20.84 7.38 3.28
N ALA A 137 -21.08 8.63 3.64
CA ALA A 137 -20.23 9.36 4.60
C ALA A 137 -20.04 8.62 5.95
N SER A 138 -21.11 8.08 6.55
CA SER A 138 -21.01 7.29 7.78
C SER A 138 -20.30 5.94 7.56
N PHE A 139 -20.52 5.33 6.40
CA PHE A 139 -19.93 4.05 6.05
C PHE A 139 -18.44 4.20 5.78
N VAL A 140 -18.05 5.22 5.04
CA VAL A 140 -16.64 5.57 4.76
C VAL A 140 -15.87 5.85 6.04
N LYS A 141 -16.46 6.63 6.97
CA LYS A 141 -15.87 6.89 8.28
C LYS A 141 -15.65 5.59 9.08
N ASN A 142 -16.64 4.71 9.10
CA ASN A 142 -16.53 3.41 9.79
C ASN A 142 -15.43 2.53 9.18
N ILE A 143 -15.21 2.62 7.85
CA ILE A 143 -14.14 1.91 7.17
C ILE A 143 -12.79 2.44 7.63
N ASP A 144 -12.59 3.76 7.58
CA ASP A 144 -11.34 4.39 7.98
C ASP A 144 -10.99 4.05 9.43
N GLU A 145 -11.95 4.16 10.35
CA GLU A 145 -11.76 3.79 11.75
C GLU A 145 -11.42 2.29 11.91
N THR A 146 -12.05 1.42 11.12
CA THR A 146 -11.79 -0.02 11.17
C THR A 146 -10.38 -0.35 10.69
N ILE A 147 -9.96 0.22 9.55
CA ILE A 147 -8.62 -0.03 9.00
C ILE A 147 -7.55 0.55 9.93
N GLU A 148 -7.75 1.76 10.44
CA GLU A 148 -6.85 2.39 11.41
C GLU A 148 -6.69 1.54 12.68
N LYS A 149 -7.78 0.96 13.16
CA LYS A 149 -7.76 0.05 14.31
C LYS A 149 -6.96 -1.22 13.99
N ILE A 150 -7.23 -1.87 12.85
CA ILE A 150 -6.51 -3.10 12.44
C ILE A 150 -5.01 -2.83 12.35
N VAL A 151 -4.63 -1.79 11.61
CA VAL A 151 -3.21 -1.46 11.39
C VAL A 151 -2.57 -0.95 12.67
N GLY A 152 -3.24 -0.07 13.41
CA GLY A 152 -2.74 0.47 14.67
C GLY A 152 -2.43 -0.63 15.72
N GLU A 153 -3.31 -1.63 15.86
CA GLU A 153 -3.06 -2.78 16.75
C GLU A 153 -1.93 -3.68 16.24
N ALA A 154 -1.87 -3.89 14.92
CA ALA A 154 -0.82 -4.71 14.31
C ALA A 154 0.60 -4.12 14.51
N LEU A 155 0.71 -2.81 14.67
CA LEU A 155 1.98 -2.10 14.80
C LEU A 155 2.45 -1.86 16.25
N LYS A 156 1.64 -2.20 17.24
CA LYS A 156 2.02 -2.13 18.68
C LYS A 156 3.02 -3.22 19.03
#